data_90de691c66d0fc9061ba9e0d37a0dbe6
#
_entry.id   90de691c66d0fc9061ba9e0d37a0dbe6
#
_cell.length_a   1.000
_cell.length_b   1.000
_cell.length_c   1.000
_cell.angle_alpha   90.00
_cell.angle_beta   90.00
_cell.angle_gamma   90.00
#
_symmetry.space_group_name_H-M   'P 1'
#
loop_
_entity.id
_entity.type
_entity.pdbx_description
1 polymer ?
#
loop_
_entity_poly.entity_id
_entity_poly.type
_entity_poly.pdbx_seq_one_letter_code
_entity_poly.pdbx_strand_id
1 'polypeptide(L)'
;MKLLISIEYRTRWGEQLVLRLGKRRIALQYADGGVWTCAVERYAPAAQPAEYRYEVEREGVCIRSEWRPHTLRIPSREGVRTLRIRDRWQEMPSDTPFYSSAFTRGIFGRGKTGNPKKAAGNITLRVILPTLRPDETLAVAGSGRELGDWKRIVPMDDSRFPEWELTLHTAHRFEYKFLIADRKTLTPILWEE
;
A
#
# COMPACT_ATOMS: atom_id res chain seq x y z
N MET A 1 0.07 -12.11 -16.70
CA MET A 1 1.22 -11.44 -16.05
C MET A 1 1.70 -12.24 -14.84
N LYS A 2 2.87 -11.93 -14.30
CA LYS A 2 3.40 -12.50 -13.06
C LYS A 2 3.26 -11.50 -11.91
N LEU A 3 2.77 -11.94 -10.74
CA LEU A 3 2.82 -11.15 -9.52
C LEU A 3 3.96 -11.68 -8.65
N LEU A 4 4.80 -10.78 -8.15
CA LEU A 4 5.81 -11.04 -7.12
C LEU A 4 5.38 -10.25 -5.89
N ILE A 5 4.99 -10.95 -4.85
CA ILE A 5 4.41 -10.35 -3.65
C ILE A 5 5.34 -10.59 -2.48
N SER A 6 5.58 -9.56 -1.70
CA SER A 6 6.36 -9.62 -0.46
C SER A 6 5.66 -8.83 0.65
N ILE A 7 5.78 -9.32 1.87
CA ILE A 7 5.25 -8.70 3.07
C ILE A 7 6.17 -8.92 4.25
N GLU A 8 6.43 -7.89 5.03
CA GLU A 8 7.10 -8.00 6.32
C GLU A 8 6.09 -8.37 7.40
N TYR A 9 6.29 -9.53 8.04
CA TYR A 9 5.45 -9.97 9.14
C TYR A 9 6.19 -10.96 10.05
N ARG A 10 6.11 -10.75 11.35
CA ARG A 10 6.70 -11.65 12.33
C ARG A 10 5.70 -12.72 12.75
N THR A 11 5.97 -13.97 12.37
CA THR A 11 5.19 -15.13 12.81
C THR A 11 5.86 -15.82 13.98
N ARG A 12 5.10 -16.63 14.70
CA ARG A 12 5.62 -17.57 15.71
C ARG A 12 5.94 -18.91 15.06
N TRP A 13 6.70 -19.73 15.76
CA TRP A 13 6.98 -21.09 15.32
C TRP A 13 5.69 -21.87 15.04
N GLY A 14 5.68 -22.59 13.90
CA GLY A 14 4.50 -23.32 13.44
C GLY A 14 3.41 -22.49 12.76
N GLU A 15 3.61 -21.18 12.62
CA GLU A 15 2.69 -20.31 11.86
C GLU A 15 3.16 -20.18 10.39
N GLN A 16 2.19 -20.17 9.49
CA GLN A 16 2.37 -19.99 8.06
C GLN A 16 1.62 -18.75 7.59
N LEU A 17 2.28 -17.88 6.84
CA LEU A 17 1.59 -16.76 6.19
C LEU A 17 1.00 -17.21 4.84
N VAL A 18 -0.25 -16.85 4.61
CA VAL A 18 -1.03 -17.24 3.44
C VAL A 18 -1.65 -16.01 2.77
N LEU A 19 -1.60 -15.98 1.46
CA LEU A 19 -2.30 -15.00 0.64
C LEU A 19 -3.62 -15.58 0.15
N ARG A 20 -4.73 -14.87 0.40
CA ARG A 20 -6.04 -15.10 -0.19
C ARG A 20 -6.25 -14.16 -1.36
N LEU A 21 -6.18 -14.66 -2.57
CA LEU A 21 -6.38 -13.89 -3.80
C LEU A 21 -7.61 -14.43 -4.55
N GLY A 22 -8.75 -13.80 -4.36
CA GLY A 22 -10.04 -14.34 -4.76
C GLY A 22 -10.29 -15.69 -4.07
N LYS A 23 -10.53 -16.76 -4.85
CA LYS A 23 -10.70 -18.13 -4.34
C LYS A 23 -9.38 -18.89 -4.11
N ARG A 24 -8.24 -18.29 -4.47
CA ARG A 24 -6.94 -18.97 -4.39
C ARG A 24 -6.34 -18.79 -2.99
N ARG A 25 -5.88 -19.90 -2.41
CA ARG A 25 -5.02 -19.92 -1.22
C ARG A 25 -3.59 -20.17 -1.68
N ILE A 26 -2.67 -19.27 -1.32
CA ILE A 26 -1.26 -19.32 -1.71
C ILE A 26 -0.41 -19.18 -0.45
N ALA A 27 0.30 -20.24 -0.06
CA ALA A 27 1.24 -20.18 1.04
C ALA A 27 2.46 -19.35 0.63
N LEU A 28 2.88 -18.43 1.49
CA LEU A 28 4.09 -17.64 1.29
C LEU A 28 5.30 -18.43 1.79
N GLN A 29 6.45 -18.15 1.19
CA GLN A 29 7.74 -18.66 1.64
C GLN A 29 8.43 -17.62 2.50
N TYR A 30 8.94 -18.05 3.65
CA TYR A 30 9.74 -17.19 4.49
C TYR A 30 11.09 -16.90 3.80
N ALA A 31 11.42 -15.64 3.73
CA ALA A 31 12.75 -15.15 3.38
C ALA A 31 13.40 -14.56 4.64
N ASP A 32 14.67 -14.24 4.57
CA ASP A 32 15.40 -13.69 5.71
C ASP A 32 14.82 -12.33 6.17
N GLY A 33 15.08 -11.96 7.44
CA GLY A 33 14.67 -10.67 8.00
C GLY A 33 13.18 -10.50 8.28
N GLY A 34 12.39 -11.57 8.38
CA GLY A 34 10.95 -11.48 8.65
C GLY A 34 10.10 -11.21 7.41
N VAL A 35 10.69 -11.31 6.23
CA VAL A 35 10.00 -11.11 4.95
C VAL A 35 9.41 -12.43 4.46
N TRP A 36 8.17 -12.38 4.03
CA TRP A 36 7.46 -13.48 3.39
C TRP A 36 7.21 -13.15 1.92
N THR A 37 7.36 -14.14 1.04
CA THR A 37 7.26 -13.92 -0.41
C THR A 37 6.44 -15.00 -1.09
N CYS A 38 5.76 -14.64 -2.18
CA CYS A 38 5.21 -15.60 -3.13
C CYS A 38 5.25 -15.06 -4.56
N ALA A 39 5.19 -15.99 -5.52
CA ALA A 39 5.03 -15.68 -6.93
C ALA A 39 3.70 -16.27 -7.44
N VAL A 40 2.91 -15.45 -8.12
CA VAL A 40 1.68 -15.90 -8.79
C VAL A 40 1.90 -15.81 -10.29
N GLU A 41 2.13 -16.96 -10.90
CA GLU A 41 2.33 -17.06 -12.33
C GLU A 41 1.00 -16.95 -13.08
N ARG A 42 1.05 -16.43 -14.32
CA ARG A 42 -0.10 -16.34 -15.24
C ARG A 42 -1.34 -15.73 -14.59
N TYR A 43 -1.14 -14.70 -13.76
CA TYR A 43 -2.26 -14.01 -13.13
C TYR A 43 -3.06 -13.24 -14.18
N ALA A 44 -4.37 -13.49 -14.22
CA ALA A 44 -5.36 -12.75 -14.97
C ALA A 44 -6.56 -12.51 -14.06
N PRO A 45 -6.82 -11.27 -13.62
CA PRO A 45 -7.97 -10.99 -12.76
C PRO A 45 -9.27 -11.08 -13.54
N ALA A 46 -10.29 -11.66 -12.92
CA ALA A 46 -11.64 -11.73 -13.47
C ALA A 46 -12.33 -10.34 -13.44
N ALA A 47 -11.93 -9.49 -12.51
CA ALA A 47 -12.44 -8.13 -12.34
C ALA A 47 -11.34 -7.20 -11.86
N GLN A 48 -11.51 -5.90 -12.10
CA GLN A 48 -10.62 -4.88 -11.59
C GLN A 48 -11.44 -3.78 -10.86
N PRO A 49 -10.98 -3.32 -9.70
CA PRO A 49 -9.83 -3.81 -8.93
C PRO A 49 -10.08 -5.20 -8.33
N ALA A 50 -9.03 -6.00 -8.21
CA ALA A 50 -9.09 -7.28 -7.50
C ALA A 50 -8.69 -7.06 -6.03
N GLU A 51 -9.32 -7.81 -5.13
CA GLU A 51 -9.00 -7.77 -3.71
C GLU A 51 -8.20 -9.02 -3.30
N TYR A 52 -7.31 -8.83 -2.33
CA TYR A 52 -6.58 -9.91 -1.69
C TYR A 52 -6.30 -9.57 -0.22
N ARG A 53 -5.98 -10.59 0.58
CA ARG A 53 -5.79 -10.48 2.02
C ARG A 53 -4.74 -11.47 2.49
N TYR A 54 -4.03 -11.12 3.56
CA TYR A 54 -3.15 -12.06 4.23
C TYR A 54 -3.84 -12.69 5.44
N GLU A 55 -3.49 -13.95 5.69
CA GLU A 55 -3.94 -14.72 6.84
C GLU A 55 -2.74 -15.43 7.46
N VAL A 56 -2.74 -15.59 8.78
CA VAL A 56 -1.81 -16.47 9.48
C VAL A 56 -2.55 -17.75 9.80
N GLU A 57 -1.98 -18.85 9.37
CA GLU A 57 -2.50 -20.18 9.64
C GLU A 57 -1.56 -20.98 10.55
N ARG A 58 -2.12 -21.83 11.39
CA ARG A 58 -1.42 -22.87 12.13
C ARG A 58 -2.14 -24.19 11.87
N GLU A 59 -1.38 -25.21 11.44
CA GLU A 59 -1.94 -26.54 11.10
C GLU A 59 -3.11 -26.46 10.09
N GLY A 60 -3.05 -25.52 9.16
CA GLY A 60 -4.08 -25.29 8.14
C GLY A 60 -5.31 -24.51 8.62
N VAL A 61 -5.36 -24.11 9.89
CA VAL A 61 -6.43 -23.31 10.47
C VAL A 61 -6.04 -21.85 10.51
N CYS A 62 -6.88 -20.96 9.99
CA CYS A 62 -6.69 -19.53 10.09
C CYS A 62 -6.84 -19.08 11.55
N ILE A 63 -5.77 -18.52 12.12
CA ILE A 63 -5.74 -18.01 13.51
C ILE A 63 -5.73 -16.48 13.57
N ARG A 64 -5.33 -15.82 12.50
CA ARG A 64 -5.36 -14.36 12.35
C ARG A 64 -5.60 -14.00 10.89
N SER A 65 -6.37 -12.97 10.65
CA SER A 65 -6.60 -12.39 9.33
C SER A 65 -6.43 -10.88 9.39
N GLU A 66 -5.98 -10.29 8.31
CA GLU A 66 -5.96 -8.83 8.22
C GLU A 66 -7.36 -8.25 8.44
N TRP A 67 -7.39 -7.06 8.99
CA TRP A 67 -8.62 -6.34 9.27
C TRP A 67 -9.41 -6.02 7.99
N ARG A 68 -8.70 -5.66 6.90
CA ARG A 68 -9.32 -5.36 5.62
C ARG A 68 -8.48 -5.88 4.46
N PRO A 69 -9.08 -6.12 3.29
CA PRO A 69 -8.34 -6.56 2.13
C PRO A 69 -7.49 -5.43 1.53
N HIS A 70 -6.41 -5.82 0.90
CA HIS A 70 -5.68 -4.99 -0.03
C HIS A 70 -6.39 -4.93 -1.38
N THR A 71 -6.18 -3.85 -2.10
CA THR A 71 -6.73 -3.66 -3.44
C THR A 71 -5.61 -3.77 -4.48
N LEU A 72 -5.71 -4.76 -5.34
CA LEU A 72 -4.80 -4.92 -6.48
C LEU A 72 -5.31 -4.13 -7.68
N ARG A 73 -4.55 -3.12 -8.06
CA ARG A 73 -4.78 -2.36 -9.28
C ARG A 73 -3.68 -2.65 -10.27
N ILE A 74 -4.04 -3.21 -11.41
CA ILE A 74 -3.08 -3.48 -12.48
C ILE A 74 -3.00 -2.23 -13.36
N PRO A 75 -1.78 -1.70 -13.59
CA PRO A 75 -1.60 -0.58 -14.50
C PRO A 75 -2.12 -0.94 -15.91
N SER A 76 -2.88 -0.02 -16.51
CA SER A 76 -3.43 -0.18 -17.87
C SER A 76 -2.35 -0.05 -18.97
N ARG A 77 -1.09 -0.28 -18.65
CA ARG A 77 0.03 -0.16 -19.56
C ARG A 77 0.23 -1.46 -20.33
N GLU A 78 0.23 -1.40 -21.63
CA GLU A 78 0.60 -2.53 -22.48
C GLU A 78 2.04 -3.01 -22.16
N GLY A 79 2.25 -4.32 -22.19
CA GLY A 79 3.57 -4.93 -22.00
C GLY A 79 4.00 -5.17 -20.55
N VAL A 80 3.18 -4.85 -19.53
CA VAL A 80 3.50 -5.22 -18.13
C VAL A 80 3.45 -6.74 -17.98
N ARG A 81 4.63 -7.35 -17.88
CA ARG A 81 4.78 -8.81 -17.70
C ARG A 81 4.86 -9.22 -16.23
N THR A 82 5.40 -8.34 -15.39
CA THR A 82 5.60 -8.61 -13.96
C THR A 82 5.19 -7.40 -13.13
N LEU A 83 4.40 -7.63 -12.09
CA LEU A 83 4.06 -6.66 -11.07
C LEU A 83 4.68 -7.11 -9.75
N ARG A 84 5.47 -6.25 -9.14
CA ARG A 84 6.02 -6.45 -7.80
C ARG A 84 5.20 -5.68 -6.79
N ILE A 85 4.79 -6.35 -5.72
CA ILE A 85 3.97 -5.79 -4.65
C ILE A 85 4.75 -5.99 -3.36
N ARG A 86 4.89 -4.93 -2.59
CA ARG A 86 5.49 -4.96 -1.26
C ARG A 86 4.49 -4.38 -0.29
N ASP A 87 3.98 -5.24 0.59
CA ASP A 87 2.91 -4.91 1.51
C ASP A 87 3.40 -4.87 2.96
N ARG A 88 2.59 -4.26 3.80
CA ARG A 88 2.63 -4.36 5.26
C ARG A 88 1.31 -4.93 5.75
N TRP A 89 1.35 -5.70 6.83
CA TRP A 89 0.17 -6.25 7.48
C TRP A 89 -0.78 -5.14 7.94
N GLN A 90 -2.05 -5.29 7.58
CA GLN A 90 -3.11 -4.34 7.94
C GLN A 90 -3.81 -4.81 9.21
N GLU A 91 -3.32 -4.36 10.36
CA GLU A 91 -4.01 -4.54 11.63
C GLU A 91 -5.18 -3.57 11.78
N MET A 92 -6.09 -3.89 12.71
CA MET A 92 -7.11 -2.96 13.13
C MET A 92 -6.43 -1.85 13.95
N PRO A 93 -6.35 -0.63 13.45
CA PRO A 93 -5.73 0.44 14.18
C PRO A 93 -6.62 0.92 15.33
N SER A 94 -6.03 1.57 16.32
CA SER A 94 -6.76 2.15 17.46
C SER A 94 -7.77 3.21 17.05
N ASP A 95 -7.55 3.83 15.90
CA ASP A 95 -8.42 4.83 15.29
C ASP A 95 -9.41 4.24 14.25
N THR A 96 -9.71 2.95 14.36
CA THR A 96 -10.62 2.20 13.45
C THR A 96 -11.90 2.93 13.05
N PRO A 97 -12.60 3.67 13.95
CA PRO A 97 -13.80 4.41 13.56
C PRO A 97 -13.57 5.38 12.39
N PHE A 98 -12.37 5.99 12.29
CA PHE A 98 -12.04 6.93 11.24
C PHE A 98 -11.93 6.32 9.84
N TYR A 99 -11.82 4.99 9.74
CA TYR A 99 -11.80 4.27 8.46
C TYR A 99 -13.19 3.91 7.96
N SER A 100 -14.23 4.12 8.77
CA SER A 100 -15.60 3.86 8.33
C SER A 100 -16.05 4.87 7.29
N SER A 101 -17.02 4.46 6.45
CA SER A 101 -17.59 5.35 5.43
C SER A 101 -18.30 6.57 6.03
N ALA A 102 -18.81 6.45 7.26
CA ALA A 102 -19.43 7.56 7.99
C ALA A 102 -18.41 8.66 8.28
N PHE A 103 -17.21 8.31 8.74
CA PHE A 103 -16.16 9.29 8.98
C PHE A 103 -15.52 9.80 7.69
N THR A 104 -15.19 8.91 6.74
CA THR A 104 -14.49 9.30 5.52
C THR A 104 -15.35 10.15 4.59
N ARG A 105 -16.66 9.90 4.53
CA ARG A 105 -17.60 10.64 3.68
C ARG A 105 -18.35 11.74 4.42
N GLY A 106 -18.77 11.49 5.66
CA GLY A 106 -19.58 12.41 6.45
C GLY A 106 -18.78 13.47 7.19
N ILE A 107 -17.81 13.04 8.03
CA ILE A 107 -17.09 13.95 8.93
C ILE A 107 -15.91 14.61 8.23
N PHE A 108 -15.08 13.85 7.53
CA PHE A 108 -13.94 14.44 6.85
C PHE A 108 -14.30 15.22 5.58
N GLY A 109 -15.52 15.04 5.05
CA GLY A 109 -16.05 15.83 3.93
C GLY A 109 -15.20 15.73 2.64
N ARG A 110 -14.23 14.84 2.60
CA ARG A 110 -13.32 14.64 1.47
C ARG A 110 -13.86 13.64 0.45
N GLY A 111 -15.19 13.54 0.38
CA GLY A 111 -15.87 12.64 -0.56
C GLY A 111 -15.81 13.06 -2.03
N LYS A 112 -14.83 13.86 -2.42
CA LYS A 112 -14.50 14.04 -3.84
C LYS A 112 -13.73 12.83 -4.28
N THR A 113 -14.45 11.84 -4.80
CA THR A 113 -13.87 10.82 -5.67
C THR A 113 -13.34 11.50 -6.92
N GLY A 114 -12.22 12.19 -6.80
CA GLY A 114 -11.48 12.64 -7.94
C GLY A 114 -10.98 11.41 -8.70
N ASN A 115 -11.06 11.40 -10.01
CA ASN A 115 -10.35 10.42 -10.78
C ASN A 115 -8.86 10.60 -10.45
N PRO A 116 -8.16 9.57 -9.96
CA PRO A 116 -6.75 9.69 -9.68
C PRO A 116 -6.04 10.12 -10.95
N LYS A 117 -5.13 11.06 -10.83
CA LYS A 117 -4.27 11.43 -11.94
C LYS A 117 -3.55 10.16 -12.40
N LYS A 118 -3.75 9.75 -13.65
CA LYS A 118 -3.02 8.64 -14.24
C LYS A 118 -1.54 9.03 -14.32
N ALA A 119 -0.80 8.80 -13.27
CA ALA A 119 0.64 8.96 -13.30
C ALA A 119 1.25 7.75 -14.02
N ALA A 120 2.03 8.01 -15.06
CA ALA A 120 2.79 6.97 -15.72
C ALA A 120 4.00 6.63 -14.86
N GLY A 121 4.05 5.42 -14.32
CA GLY A 121 5.15 4.95 -13.50
C GLY A 121 5.19 3.44 -13.41
N ASN A 122 6.24 2.93 -12.80
CA ASN A 122 6.44 1.49 -12.59
C ASN A 122 6.40 1.09 -11.11
N ILE A 123 6.38 2.07 -10.20
CA ILE A 123 6.25 1.86 -8.76
C ILE A 123 5.16 2.77 -8.22
N THR A 124 4.29 2.22 -7.39
CA THR A 124 3.27 2.99 -6.67
C THR A 124 3.43 2.76 -5.19
N LEU A 125 3.65 3.85 -4.45
CA LEU A 125 3.59 3.87 -2.98
C LEU A 125 2.15 4.18 -2.57
N ARG A 126 1.63 3.44 -1.59
CA ARG A 126 0.26 3.61 -1.11
C ARG A 126 0.21 3.52 0.40
N VAL A 127 -0.43 4.51 1.01
CA VAL A 127 -0.58 4.61 2.47
C VAL A 127 -2.03 4.94 2.79
N ILE A 128 -2.53 4.40 3.90
CA ILE A 128 -3.84 4.74 4.43
C ILE A 128 -3.63 5.54 5.70
N LEU A 129 -4.06 6.79 5.65
CA LEU A 129 -3.90 7.72 6.76
C LEU A 129 -5.10 8.68 6.81
N PRO A 130 -6.10 8.40 7.69
CA PRO A 130 -7.32 9.20 7.78
C PRO A 130 -7.20 10.41 8.71
N THR A 131 -6.15 10.47 9.53
CA THR A 131 -6.07 11.38 10.68
C THR A 131 -5.44 12.74 10.37
N LEU A 132 -5.09 13.02 9.12
CA LEU A 132 -4.52 14.32 8.73
C LEU A 132 -5.56 15.43 8.73
N ARG A 133 -5.14 16.62 9.17
CA ARG A 133 -5.95 17.83 9.11
C ARG A 133 -6.16 18.28 7.66
N PRO A 134 -7.17 19.12 7.39
CA PRO A 134 -7.43 19.63 6.03
C PRO A 134 -6.28 20.43 5.41
N ASP A 135 -5.50 21.10 6.25
CA ASP A 135 -4.32 21.91 5.90
C ASP A 135 -3.02 21.10 5.81
N GLU A 136 -3.07 19.83 6.16
CA GLU A 136 -1.94 18.89 6.08
C GLU A 136 -2.00 18.02 4.83
N THR A 137 -0.86 17.52 4.40
CA THR A 137 -0.71 16.54 3.34
C THR A 137 0.31 15.47 3.73
N LEU A 138 0.10 14.24 3.25
CA LEU A 138 1.14 13.24 3.31
C LEU A 138 2.10 13.44 2.14
N ALA A 139 3.38 13.39 2.42
CA ALA A 139 4.45 13.54 1.44
C ALA A 139 5.51 12.46 1.62
N VAL A 140 6.38 12.34 0.64
CA VAL A 140 7.54 11.43 0.65
C VAL A 140 8.79 12.23 0.34
N ALA A 141 9.88 11.93 1.01
CA ALA A 141 11.22 12.33 0.62
C ALA A 141 12.10 11.09 0.51
N GLY A 142 13.09 11.12 -0.35
CA GLY A 142 13.96 9.95 -0.51
C GLY A 142 15.09 10.18 -1.49
N SER A 143 15.86 9.12 -1.70
CA SER A 143 16.94 9.09 -2.68
C SER A 143 16.36 9.02 -4.11
N GLY A 144 17.04 9.65 -5.03
CA GLY A 144 16.66 9.72 -6.43
C GLY A 144 15.81 10.94 -6.79
N ARG A 145 15.96 11.36 -8.05
CA ARG A 145 15.38 12.58 -8.58
C ARG A 145 13.87 12.72 -8.37
N GLU A 146 13.13 11.63 -8.49
CA GLU A 146 11.67 11.63 -8.35
C GLU A 146 11.20 11.80 -6.91
N LEU A 147 12.03 11.40 -5.92
CA LEU A 147 11.79 11.59 -4.50
C LEU A 147 12.52 12.81 -3.91
N GLY A 148 13.11 13.63 -4.78
CA GLY A 148 13.70 14.91 -4.43
C GLY A 148 15.12 14.87 -3.85
N ASP A 149 15.81 13.72 -3.91
CA ASP A 149 17.20 13.55 -3.43
C ASP A 149 17.41 14.04 -2.00
N TRP A 150 16.43 13.81 -1.11
CA TRP A 150 16.37 14.29 0.27
C TRP A 150 16.37 15.84 0.43
N LYS A 151 16.32 16.59 -0.67
CA LYS A 151 16.36 18.06 -0.68
C LYS A 151 14.99 18.71 -0.79
N ARG A 152 14.02 17.95 -1.30
CA ARG A 152 12.64 18.39 -1.43
C ARG A 152 11.70 17.23 -1.10
N ILE A 153 10.49 17.57 -0.71
CA ILE A 153 9.43 16.58 -0.47
C ILE A 153 8.50 16.50 -1.69
N VAL A 154 7.87 15.34 -1.87
CA VAL A 154 6.93 15.08 -2.96
C VAL A 154 5.58 14.75 -2.34
N PRO A 155 4.55 15.58 -2.52
CA PRO A 155 3.23 15.33 -1.97
C PRO A 155 2.57 14.13 -2.64
N MET A 156 1.83 13.35 -1.86
CA MET A 156 1.03 12.23 -2.34
C MET A 156 -0.36 12.69 -2.80
N ASP A 157 -0.95 11.95 -3.73
CA ASP A 157 -2.32 12.17 -4.20
C ASP A 157 -3.33 11.64 -3.16
N ASP A 158 -4.26 12.48 -2.72
CA ASP A 158 -5.33 12.17 -1.77
C ASP A 158 -6.71 12.07 -2.44
N SER A 159 -6.79 11.97 -3.76
CA SER A 159 -8.05 11.85 -4.50
C SER A 159 -8.93 10.68 -4.05
N ARG A 160 -8.32 9.69 -3.39
CA ARG A 160 -8.98 8.52 -2.80
C ARG A 160 -8.91 8.49 -1.28
N PHE A 161 -8.83 9.65 -0.64
CA PHE A 161 -8.78 9.72 0.82
C PHE A 161 -9.74 8.71 1.48
N PRO A 162 -9.32 7.96 2.50
CA PRO A 162 -8.09 8.07 3.32
C PRO A 162 -6.85 7.36 2.74
N GLU A 163 -6.92 6.88 1.49
CA GLU A 163 -5.81 6.29 0.77
C GLU A 163 -5.02 7.39 0.05
N TRP A 164 -3.71 7.39 0.30
CA TRP A 164 -2.73 8.30 -0.31
C TRP A 164 -1.88 7.51 -1.29
N GLU A 165 -1.64 8.05 -2.47
CA GLU A 165 -0.94 7.35 -3.54
C GLU A 165 0.13 8.24 -4.17
N LEU A 166 1.32 7.67 -4.43
CA LEU A 166 2.39 8.30 -5.21
C LEU A 166 2.93 7.30 -6.21
N THR A 167 2.88 7.63 -7.49
CA THR A 167 3.42 6.79 -8.55
C THR A 167 4.74 7.37 -9.04
N LEU A 168 5.77 6.53 -9.08
CA LEU A 168 7.14 6.85 -9.46
C LEU A 168 7.54 6.09 -10.72
N HIS A 169 8.47 6.64 -11.49
CA HIS A 169 9.11 5.96 -12.60
C HIS A 169 10.61 5.85 -12.36
N THR A 170 11.05 4.75 -11.73
CA THR A 170 12.46 4.52 -11.41
C THR A 170 12.89 3.10 -11.77
N ALA A 171 14.13 2.97 -12.25
CA ALA A 171 14.77 1.69 -12.52
C ALA A 171 15.73 1.25 -11.42
N HIS A 172 16.01 2.13 -10.45
CA HIS A 172 17.02 1.92 -9.40
C HIS A 172 16.38 1.64 -8.05
N ARG A 173 17.17 1.08 -7.13
CA ARG A 173 16.80 1.02 -5.72
C ARG A 173 16.79 2.44 -5.16
N PHE A 174 15.86 2.69 -4.25
CA PHE A 174 15.73 3.98 -3.58
C PHE A 174 15.33 3.77 -2.13
N GLU A 175 15.70 4.72 -1.29
CA GLU A 175 15.29 4.86 0.09
C GLU A 175 14.32 6.00 0.21
N TYR A 176 13.35 5.89 1.11
CA TYR A 176 12.36 6.94 1.31
C TYR A 176 11.82 6.92 2.74
N LYS A 177 11.30 8.07 3.17
CA LYS A 177 10.51 8.23 4.38
C LYS A 177 9.22 8.96 4.07
N PHE A 178 8.17 8.61 4.79
CA PHE A 178 6.95 9.39 4.80
C PHE A 178 7.07 10.55 5.77
N LEU A 179 6.33 11.62 5.48
CA LEU A 179 6.24 12.78 6.36
C LEU A 179 4.90 13.49 6.18
N ILE A 180 4.47 14.16 7.25
CA ILE A 180 3.35 15.09 7.21
C ILE A 180 3.92 16.48 6.92
N ALA A 181 3.29 17.21 6.02
CA ALA A 181 3.69 18.55 5.64
C ALA A 181 2.50 19.50 5.56
N ASP A 182 2.73 20.78 5.66
CA ASP A 182 1.75 21.81 5.32
C ASP A 182 1.37 21.68 3.84
N ARG A 183 0.07 21.67 3.55
CA ARG A 183 -0.46 21.44 2.19
C ARG A 183 -0.13 22.55 1.20
N LYS A 184 0.02 23.79 1.67
CA LYS A 184 0.25 24.97 0.82
C LYS A 184 1.73 25.22 0.61
N THR A 185 2.50 25.20 1.71
CA THR A 185 3.93 25.56 1.68
C THR A 185 4.84 24.38 1.45
N LEU A 186 4.33 23.13 1.63
CA LEU A 186 5.11 21.90 1.64
C LEU A 186 6.23 21.91 2.69
N THR A 187 6.02 22.63 3.79
CA THR A 187 6.95 22.63 4.92
C THR A 187 6.74 21.36 5.74
N PRO A 188 7.80 20.59 6.04
CA PRO A 188 7.72 19.40 6.88
C PRO A 188 7.21 19.73 8.28
N ILE A 189 6.25 18.95 8.78
CA ILE A 189 5.69 19.06 10.15
C ILE A 189 6.17 17.89 11.00
N LEU A 190 6.06 16.66 10.49
CA LEU A 190 6.40 15.45 11.22
C LEU A 190 6.98 14.41 10.26
N TRP A 191 8.08 13.78 10.66
CA TRP A 191 8.71 12.70 9.92
C TRP A 191 8.36 11.33 10.50
N GLU A 192 8.31 10.32 9.64
CA GLU A 192 8.27 8.90 10.05
C GLU A 192 9.54 8.59 10.88
N GLU A 193 9.37 7.92 12.01
CA GLU A 193 10.46 7.49 12.90
C GLU A 193 11.32 6.36 12.30
#